data_9fcca76d0f7d7d27785a3b5bf5728c13
#
_entry.id   9fcca76d0f7d7d27785a3b5bf5728c13
#
_cell.length_a   1.000
_cell.length_b   1.000
_cell.length_c   1.000
_cell.angle_alpha   90.00
_cell.angle_beta   90.00
_cell.angle_gamma   90.00
#
_symmetry.space_group_name_H-M   'P 1'
#
loop_
_entity.id
_entity.type
_entity.pdbx_description
1 polymer ?
#
loop_
_entity_poly.entity_id
_entity_poly.type
_entity_poly.pdbx_seq_one_letter_code
_entity_poly.pdbx_strand_id
1 'polypeptide(L)'
;MITPMDIHNKTFSRGLRGYSQEEVDAFLEELSGDYERIYREHREMEEEMDTIRTKLRNYEKMEATMSSTLVMAQETAENVKKNALKEAELAVREARNSAHKILEEAEQAKAKLKSDLLKAEADMSVY
;
A
#
# COMPACT_ATOMS: atom_id res chain seq x y z
N MET A 1 -13.87 2.62 46.15
CA MET A 1 -14.97 2.31 45.23
C MET A 1 -15.76 1.10 45.71
N ILE A 2 -17.09 1.18 45.75
CA ILE A 2 -17.94 0.05 46.13
C ILE A 2 -17.98 -0.95 44.98
N THR A 3 -17.64 -2.21 45.27
CA THR A 3 -17.68 -3.32 44.31
C THR A 3 -19.05 -4.02 44.36
N PRO A 4 -19.43 -4.78 43.31
CA PRO A 4 -20.64 -5.63 43.38
C PRO A 4 -20.66 -6.58 44.57
N MET A 5 -19.50 -7.08 44.97
CA MET A 5 -19.37 -7.95 46.12
C MET A 5 -19.67 -7.20 47.43
N ASP A 6 -19.23 -5.94 47.53
CA ASP A 6 -19.53 -5.06 48.68
C ASP A 6 -21.03 -4.85 48.85
N ILE A 7 -21.75 -4.68 47.73
CA ILE A 7 -23.21 -4.54 47.74
C ILE A 7 -23.88 -5.82 48.20
N HIS A 8 -23.42 -6.97 47.68
CA HIS A 8 -23.98 -8.27 48.04
C HIS A 8 -23.79 -8.61 49.52
N ASN A 9 -22.64 -8.25 50.08
CA ASN A 9 -22.27 -8.58 51.46
C ASN A 9 -22.67 -7.48 52.47
N LYS A 10 -23.26 -6.37 51.99
CA LYS A 10 -23.62 -5.26 52.86
C LYS A 10 -24.73 -5.67 53.84
N THR A 11 -24.49 -5.43 55.12
CA THR A 11 -25.48 -5.60 56.19
C THR A 11 -25.64 -4.28 56.94
N PHE A 12 -26.82 -4.05 57.47
CA PHE A 12 -27.16 -2.85 58.25
C PHE A 12 -27.57 -3.25 59.67
N SER A 13 -27.24 -2.39 60.63
CA SER A 13 -27.65 -2.56 62.01
C SER A 13 -29.16 -2.46 62.16
N ARG A 14 -29.75 -3.36 62.93
CA ARG A 14 -31.19 -3.32 63.26
C ARG A 14 -31.42 -2.56 64.56
N GLY A 15 -32.35 -1.61 64.51
CA GLY A 15 -32.88 -0.92 65.68
C GLY A 15 -34.28 -1.42 66.03
N LEU A 16 -34.95 -0.73 66.97
CA LEU A 16 -36.32 -1.07 67.41
C LEU A 16 -37.36 -0.88 66.28
N ARG A 17 -37.10 -0.03 65.27
CA ARG A 17 -37.98 0.27 64.16
C ARG A 17 -37.45 -0.19 62.80
N GLY A 18 -36.57 -1.18 62.77
CA GLY A 18 -35.95 -1.69 61.57
C GLY A 18 -34.47 -1.30 61.46
N TYR A 19 -33.95 -1.21 60.23
CA TYR A 19 -32.55 -0.85 60.01
C TYR A 19 -32.25 0.61 60.35
N SER A 20 -31.00 0.93 60.63
CA SER A 20 -30.57 2.30 60.86
C SER A 20 -30.71 3.12 59.55
N GLN A 21 -31.55 4.10 59.54
CA GLN A 21 -31.79 4.97 58.39
C GLN A 21 -30.52 5.72 58.00
N GLU A 22 -29.76 6.19 58.98
CA GLU A 22 -28.49 6.89 58.73
C GLU A 22 -27.46 6.02 57.99
N GLU A 23 -27.32 4.76 58.39
CA GLU A 23 -26.41 3.83 57.75
C GLU A 23 -26.83 3.51 56.30
N VAL A 24 -28.11 3.28 56.10
CA VAL A 24 -28.68 3.00 54.79
C VAL A 24 -28.51 4.22 53.83
N ASP A 25 -28.83 5.40 54.29
CA ASP A 25 -28.72 6.65 53.53
C ASP A 25 -27.25 6.94 53.17
N ALA A 26 -26.34 6.77 54.14
CA ALA A 26 -24.90 6.95 53.90
C ALA A 26 -24.35 5.97 52.84
N PHE A 27 -24.77 4.71 52.93
CA PHE A 27 -24.35 3.69 51.95
C PHE A 27 -24.89 3.96 50.56
N LEU A 28 -26.18 4.36 50.46
CA LEU A 28 -26.81 4.70 49.18
C LEU A 28 -26.19 5.93 48.56
N GLU A 29 -25.82 6.93 49.37
CA GLU A 29 -25.14 8.13 48.87
C GLU A 29 -23.77 7.82 48.28
N GLU A 30 -22.98 6.98 49.00
CA GLU A 30 -21.67 6.49 48.52
C GLU A 30 -21.83 5.67 47.25
N LEU A 31 -22.79 4.77 47.22
CA LEU A 31 -23.09 3.92 46.05
C LEU A 31 -23.52 4.76 44.87
N SER A 32 -24.37 5.78 45.09
CA SER A 32 -24.82 6.69 44.04
C SER A 32 -23.66 7.46 43.42
N GLY A 33 -22.73 7.95 44.23
CA GLY A 33 -21.53 8.64 43.78
C GLY A 33 -20.63 7.75 42.94
N ASP A 34 -20.41 6.51 43.42
CA ASP A 34 -19.61 5.54 42.68
C ASP A 34 -20.29 5.11 41.38
N TYR A 35 -21.60 4.92 41.40
CA TYR A 35 -22.36 4.58 40.20
C TYR A 35 -22.31 5.68 39.16
N GLU A 36 -22.48 6.94 39.56
CA GLU A 36 -22.38 8.08 38.65
C GLU A 36 -21.00 8.16 37.99
N ARG A 37 -19.94 7.91 38.76
CA ARG A 37 -18.57 7.91 38.26
C ARG A 37 -18.36 6.80 37.25
N ILE A 38 -18.79 5.58 37.54
CA ILE A 38 -18.68 4.42 36.65
C ILE A 38 -19.51 4.65 35.38
N TYR A 39 -20.70 5.19 35.51
CA TYR A 39 -21.58 5.51 34.38
C TYR A 39 -20.91 6.51 33.43
N ARG A 40 -20.28 7.55 34.01
CA ARG A 40 -19.58 8.57 33.24
C ARG A 40 -18.35 7.99 32.53
N GLU A 41 -17.55 7.21 33.26
CA GLU A 41 -16.38 6.55 32.69
C GLU A 41 -16.77 5.60 31.57
N HIS A 42 -17.83 4.85 31.76
CA HIS A 42 -18.34 3.93 30.75
C HIS A 42 -18.77 4.66 29.48
N ARG A 43 -19.46 5.77 29.66
CA ARG A 43 -19.88 6.62 28.54
C ARG A 43 -18.70 7.21 27.77
N GLU A 44 -17.68 7.68 28.48
CA GLU A 44 -16.45 8.19 27.88
C GLU A 44 -15.71 7.07 27.12
N MET A 45 -15.66 5.87 27.68
CA MET A 45 -15.07 4.71 27.03
C MET A 45 -15.82 4.31 25.77
N GLU A 46 -17.15 4.36 25.76
CA GLU A 46 -17.96 4.09 24.56
C GLU A 46 -17.67 5.09 23.44
N GLU A 47 -17.61 6.39 23.80
CA GLU A 47 -17.29 7.44 22.84
C GLU A 47 -15.88 7.25 22.26
N GLU A 48 -14.93 6.94 23.11
CA GLU A 48 -13.56 6.66 22.69
C GLU A 48 -13.47 5.41 21.79
N MET A 49 -14.22 4.37 22.15
CA MET A 49 -14.30 3.15 21.33
C MET A 49 -14.88 3.42 19.95
N ASP A 50 -15.92 4.23 19.86
CA ASP A 50 -16.51 4.63 18.58
C ASP A 50 -15.50 5.41 17.71
N THR A 51 -14.74 6.30 18.34
CA THR A 51 -13.66 7.02 17.67
C THR A 51 -12.58 6.08 17.14
N ILE A 52 -12.15 5.12 17.95
CA ILE A 52 -11.17 4.12 17.58
C ILE A 52 -11.68 3.23 16.44
N ARG A 53 -12.92 2.81 16.49
CA ARG A 53 -13.55 2.01 15.42
C ARG A 53 -13.57 2.77 14.09
N THR A 54 -13.86 4.06 14.12
CA THR A 54 -13.85 4.91 12.93
C THR A 54 -12.44 5.04 12.36
N LYS A 55 -11.45 5.28 13.21
CA LYS A 55 -10.04 5.32 12.82
C LYS A 55 -9.59 4.00 12.21
N LEU A 56 -9.96 2.89 12.84
CA LEU A 56 -9.62 1.55 12.35
C LEU A 56 -10.17 1.31 10.94
N ARG A 57 -11.42 1.66 10.71
CA ARG A 57 -12.03 1.56 9.37
C ARG A 57 -11.29 2.38 8.33
N ASN A 58 -10.87 3.59 8.70
CA ASN A 58 -10.11 4.45 7.81
C ASN A 58 -8.73 3.87 7.49
N TYR A 59 -8.04 3.31 8.49
CA TYR A 59 -6.76 2.63 8.29
C TYR A 59 -6.91 1.39 7.42
N GLU A 60 -7.96 0.60 7.61
CA GLU A 60 -8.24 -0.57 6.78
C GLU A 60 -8.46 -0.19 5.31
N LYS A 61 -9.17 0.90 5.05
CA LYS A 61 -9.37 1.44 3.70
C LYS A 61 -8.04 1.91 3.08
N MET A 62 -7.23 2.59 3.88
CA MET A 62 -5.89 3.04 3.44
C MET A 62 -5.00 1.85 3.11
N GLU A 63 -4.99 0.82 3.96
CA GLU A 63 -4.24 -0.41 3.73
C GLU A 63 -4.67 -1.10 2.43
N ALA A 64 -5.97 -1.24 2.20
CA ALA A 64 -6.50 -1.81 0.97
C ALA A 64 -6.07 -1.01 -0.26
N THR A 65 -6.13 0.32 -0.18
CA THR A 65 -5.68 1.21 -1.26
C THR A 65 -4.18 1.08 -1.50
N MET A 66 -3.38 1.06 -0.44
CA MET A 66 -1.92 0.90 -0.56
C MET A 66 -1.55 -0.45 -1.17
N SER A 67 -2.20 -1.52 -0.74
CA SER A 67 -1.98 -2.87 -1.28
C SER A 67 -2.33 -2.91 -2.78
N SER A 68 -3.46 -2.36 -3.16
CA SER A 68 -3.90 -2.26 -4.56
C SER A 68 -2.91 -1.43 -5.39
N THR A 69 -2.47 -0.30 -4.86
CA THR A 69 -1.48 0.58 -5.52
C THR A 69 -0.14 -0.12 -5.71
N LEU A 70 0.33 -0.87 -4.71
CA LEU A 70 1.57 -1.65 -4.81
C LEU A 70 1.49 -2.71 -5.88
N VAL A 71 0.37 -3.44 -5.98
CA VAL A 71 0.15 -4.44 -7.02
C VAL A 71 0.18 -3.78 -8.40
N MET A 72 -0.51 -2.67 -8.58
CA MET A 72 -0.50 -1.91 -9.85
C MET A 72 0.89 -1.39 -10.19
N ALA A 73 1.64 -0.91 -9.19
CA ALA A 73 3.01 -0.44 -9.39
C ALA A 73 3.94 -1.57 -9.83
N GLN A 74 3.80 -2.76 -9.23
CA GLN A 74 4.56 -3.95 -9.61
C GLN A 74 4.24 -4.38 -11.05
N GLU A 75 2.96 -4.44 -11.42
CA GLU A 75 2.54 -4.76 -12.79
C GLU A 75 3.08 -3.75 -13.80
N THR A 76 3.00 -2.47 -13.47
CA THR A 76 3.54 -1.40 -14.31
C THR A 76 5.05 -1.54 -14.47
N ALA A 77 5.77 -1.80 -13.39
CA ALA A 77 7.22 -1.99 -13.43
C ALA A 77 7.61 -3.19 -14.30
N GLU A 78 6.88 -4.31 -14.20
CA GLU A 78 7.11 -5.47 -15.05
C GLU A 78 6.83 -5.17 -16.52
N ASN A 79 5.76 -4.44 -16.82
CA ASN A 79 5.42 -4.04 -18.18
C ASN A 79 6.45 -3.08 -18.78
N VAL A 80 6.91 -2.12 -18.00
CA VAL A 80 7.98 -1.19 -18.41
C VAL A 80 9.26 -1.94 -18.71
N LYS A 81 9.62 -2.89 -17.86
CA LYS A 81 10.80 -3.74 -18.06
C LYS A 81 10.70 -4.59 -19.33
N LYS A 82 9.55 -5.23 -19.54
CA LYS A 82 9.28 -6.00 -20.78
C LYS A 82 9.37 -5.13 -22.01
N ASN A 83 8.75 -3.96 -21.99
CA ASN A 83 8.76 -3.03 -23.12
C ASN A 83 10.17 -2.51 -23.40
N ALA A 84 10.94 -2.21 -22.37
CA ALA A 84 12.33 -1.79 -22.50
C ALA A 84 13.20 -2.87 -23.15
N LEU A 85 13.00 -4.13 -22.77
CA LEU A 85 13.70 -5.26 -23.38
C LEU A 85 13.33 -5.45 -24.85
N LYS A 86 12.05 -5.33 -25.19
CA LYS A 86 11.60 -5.41 -26.58
C LYS A 86 12.16 -4.27 -27.44
N GLU A 87 12.15 -3.05 -26.91
CA GLU A 87 12.72 -1.89 -27.59
C GLU A 87 14.23 -2.04 -27.81
N ALA A 88 14.93 -2.57 -26.81
CA ALA A 88 16.36 -2.84 -26.92
C ALA A 88 16.64 -3.91 -27.99
N GLU A 89 15.87 -4.99 -28.02
CA GLU A 89 16.00 -6.04 -29.05
C GLU A 89 15.72 -5.49 -30.44
N LEU A 90 14.67 -4.69 -30.61
CA LEU A 90 14.34 -4.02 -31.87
C LEU A 90 15.45 -3.09 -32.32
N ALA A 91 15.99 -2.28 -31.41
CA ALA A 91 17.08 -1.35 -31.72
C ALA A 91 18.33 -2.09 -32.19
N VAL A 92 18.67 -3.20 -31.52
CA VAL A 92 19.81 -4.05 -31.94
C VAL A 92 19.55 -4.67 -33.29
N ARG A 93 18.36 -5.18 -33.53
CA ARG A 93 17.98 -5.79 -34.82
C ARG A 93 18.04 -4.78 -35.95
N GLU A 94 17.49 -3.59 -35.77
CA GLU A 94 17.53 -2.51 -36.73
C GLU A 94 18.97 -2.06 -37.03
N ALA A 95 19.79 -1.93 -36.00
CA ALA A 95 21.20 -1.60 -36.13
C ALA A 95 21.97 -2.65 -36.93
N ARG A 96 21.72 -3.93 -36.69
CA ARG A 96 22.32 -5.03 -37.43
C ARG A 96 21.89 -5.05 -38.88
N ASN A 97 20.59 -4.83 -39.13
CA ASN A 97 20.04 -4.75 -40.49
C ASN A 97 20.63 -3.57 -41.25
N SER A 98 20.75 -2.41 -40.61
CA SER A 98 21.37 -1.22 -41.19
C SER A 98 22.86 -1.45 -41.51
N ALA A 99 23.58 -2.06 -40.58
CA ALA A 99 25.00 -2.42 -40.78
C ALA A 99 25.18 -3.38 -41.96
N HIS A 100 24.32 -4.40 -42.00
CA HIS A 100 24.35 -5.38 -43.11
C HIS A 100 24.09 -4.74 -44.45
N LYS A 101 23.09 -3.83 -44.52
CA LYS A 101 22.75 -3.08 -45.71
C LYS A 101 23.90 -2.17 -46.16
N ILE A 102 24.55 -1.49 -45.23
CA ILE A 102 25.71 -0.65 -45.51
C ILE A 102 26.87 -1.47 -46.10
N LEU A 103 27.13 -2.65 -45.48
CA LEU A 103 28.18 -3.55 -45.97
C LEU A 103 27.87 -4.07 -47.37
N GLU A 104 26.63 -4.45 -47.67
CA GLU A 104 26.20 -4.87 -49.02
C GLU A 104 26.39 -3.77 -50.05
N GLU A 105 25.94 -2.55 -49.71
CA GLU A 105 26.10 -1.38 -50.57
C GLU A 105 27.58 -1.07 -50.87
N ALA A 106 28.41 -1.17 -49.82
CA ALA A 106 29.86 -0.97 -49.95
C ALA A 106 30.54 -2.05 -50.83
N GLU A 107 30.12 -3.31 -50.70
CA GLU A 107 30.62 -4.39 -51.54
C GLU A 107 30.19 -4.25 -52.99
N GLN A 108 28.94 -3.84 -53.23
CA GLN A 108 28.43 -3.56 -54.57
C GLN A 108 29.17 -2.38 -55.23
N ALA A 109 29.39 -1.30 -54.47
CA ALA A 109 30.15 -0.16 -54.93
C ALA A 109 31.59 -0.52 -55.27
N LYS A 110 32.22 -1.38 -54.41
CA LYS A 110 33.58 -1.90 -54.65
C LYS A 110 33.62 -2.75 -55.90
N ALA A 111 32.67 -3.65 -56.10
CA ALA A 111 32.58 -4.51 -57.28
C ALA A 111 32.38 -3.68 -58.55
N LYS A 112 31.53 -2.68 -58.51
CA LYS A 112 31.29 -1.78 -59.62
C LYS A 112 32.54 -0.98 -59.98
N LEU A 113 33.23 -0.43 -58.96
CA LEU A 113 34.46 0.31 -59.19
C LEU A 113 35.54 -0.59 -59.81
N LYS A 114 35.67 -1.81 -59.35
CA LYS A 114 36.59 -2.81 -59.86
C LYS A 114 36.27 -3.16 -61.33
N SER A 115 34.99 -3.32 -61.66
CA SER A 115 34.51 -3.54 -63.03
C SER A 115 34.82 -2.37 -63.94
N ASP A 116 34.57 -1.14 -63.46
CA ASP A 116 34.84 0.10 -64.21
C ASP A 116 36.34 0.28 -64.45
N LEU A 117 37.18 -0.04 -63.48
CA LEU A 117 38.64 -0.03 -63.61
C LEU A 117 39.13 -1.01 -64.67
N LEU A 118 38.60 -2.22 -64.66
CA LEU A 118 38.94 -3.25 -65.66
C LEU A 118 38.56 -2.80 -67.08
N LYS A 119 37.41 -2.15 -67.22
CA LYS A 119 36.97 -1.58 -68.52
C LYS A 119 37.88 -0.44 -68.97
N ALA A 120 38.26 0.43 -68.06
CA ALA A 120 39.17 1.53 -68.36
C ALA A 120 40.56 1.03 -68.78
N GLU A 121 41.07 0.01 -68.09
CA GLU A 121 42.33 -0.62 -68.46
C GLU A 121 42.26 -1.29 -69.84
N ALA A 122 41.16 -1.96 -70.13
CA ALA A 122 40.95 -2.61 -71.42
C ALA A 122 40.88 -1.53 -72.56
N ASP A 123 40.18 -0.42 -72.32
CA ASP A 123 40.10 0.68 -73.26
C ASP A 123 41.46 1.32 -73.48
N MET A 124 42.25 1.49 -72.42
CA MET A 124 43.62 2.02 -72.54
C MET A 124 44.57 1.09 -73.33
N SER A 125 44.38 -0.20 -73.20
CA SER A 125 45.26 -1.19 -73.87
C SER A 125 44.97 -1.31 -75.34
N VAL A 126 43.86 -0.80 -75.87
CA VAL A 126 43.48 -0.76 -77.27
C VAL A 126 44.18 0.40 -78.03
N TYR A 127 44.55 1.38 -77.29
CA TYR A 127 45.29 2.53 -77.78
C TYR A 127 46.78 2.39 -77.52
#